data_9e95c6a1fc0f92f8270533636ab2bfd1
#
_entry.id   9e95c6a1fc0f92f8270533636ab2bfd1
#
_cell.length_a   1.000
_cell.length_b   1.000
_cell.length_c   1.000
_cell.angle_alpha   90.00
_cell.angle_beta   90.00
_cell.angle_gamma   90.00
#
_symmetry.space_group_name_H-M   'P 1'
#
loop_
_entity.id
_entity.type
_entity.pdbx_description
1 polymer ?
#
loop_
_entity_poly.entity_id
_entity_poly.type
_entity_poly.pdbx_seq_one_letter_code
_entity_poly.pdbx_strand_id
1 'polypeptide(L)'
;MNGILFDIDTASTTLVASDSHKLICYTTADVKASEKASFILHKKPASILKAIIGKDAETVEISFDSKNATFKFGQTLVICRLVVGKYPKYRDVIPQNNSNILRINRVQMLNTVKRVSVCSNKASNHIKFDLKSGSLMISAQDLGFSIAAHETMQCQYDGDDLT
;
A
#
# COMPACT_ATOMS: atom_id res chain seq x y z
N MET A 1 -11.28 -3.44 -9.40
CA MET A 1 -10.73 -4.82 -9.65
C MET A 1 -10.26 -5.38 -8.31
N ASN A 2 -10.69 -6.59 -7.95
CA ASN A 2 -10.37 -7.17 -6.63
C ASN A 2 -9.20 -8.15 -6.71
N GLY A 3 -7.97 -7.63 -6.89
CA GLY A 3 -6.80 -8.51 -6.97
C GLY A 3 -5.48 -7.75 -6.92
N ILE A 4 -4.41 -8.53 -6.75
CA ILE A 4 -3.04 -8.07 -6.77
C ILE A 4 -2.43 -8.47 -8.11
N LEU A 5 -1.93 -7.51 -8.86
CA LEU A 5 -1.13 -7.78 -10.05
C LEU A 5 0.27 -8.21 -9.61
N PHE A 6 0.74 -9.31 -10.18
CA PHE A 6 2.15 -9.69 -10.22
C PHE A 6 2.65 -9.37 -11.62
N ASP A 7 3.50 -8.38 -11.74
CA ASP A 7 4.16 -7.95 -12.99
C ASP A 7 5.64 -8.32 -12.86
N ILE A 8 6.00 -9.43 -13.48
CA ILE A 8 7.29 -10.09 -13.31
C ILE A 8 8.13 -9.82 -14.56
N ASP A 9 9.33 -9.29 -14.37
CA ASP A 9 10.30 -9.03 -15.43
C ASP A 9 11.62 -9.74 -15.12
N THR A 10 12.51 -9.75 -16.09
CA THR A 10 13.87 -10.28 -15.96
C THR A 10 14.75 -9.51 -14.97
N ALA A 11 14.42 -8.27 -14.68
CA ALA A 11 15.18 -7.42 -13.75
C ALA A 11 14.53 -7.30 -12.37
N SER A 12 13.19 -7.35 -12.28
CA SER A 12 12.46 -7.11 -11.05
C SER A 12 11.04 -7.66 -11.11
N THR A 13 10.40 -7.76 -9.96
CA THR A 13 8.95 -8.04 -9.86
C THR A 13 8.26 -6.85 -9.21
N THR A 14 7.17 -6.42 -9.82
CA THR A 14 6.31 -5.35 -9.30
C THR A 14 4.96 -5.93 -8.88
N LEU A 15 4.57 -5.68 -7.65
CA LEU A 15 3.26 -6.04 -7.10
C LEU A 15 2.39 -4.78 -7.02
N VAL A 16 1.18 -4.85 -7.58
CA VAL A 16 0.27 -3.69 -7.60
C VAL A 16 -1.10 -4.08 -7.08
N ALA A 17 -1.63 -3.27 -6.18
CA ALA A 17 -2.99 -3.40 -5.69
C ALA A 17 -3.65 -2.03 -5.59
N SER A 18 -4.95 -1.96 -5.90
CA SER A 18 -5.73 -0.72 -5.79
C SER A 18 -7.19 -1.03 -5.44
N ASP A 19 -7.80 -0.12 -4.68
CA ASP A 19 -9.24 -0.09 -4.38
C ASP A 19 -9.95 1.09 -5.06
N SER A 20 -9.34 1.69 -6.07
CA SER A 20 -9.75 2.90 -6.78
C SER A 20 -9.49 4.22 -6.04
N HIS A 21 -9.28 4.20 -4.75
CA HIS A 21 -8.95 5.38 -3.92
C HIS A 21 -7.49 5.39 -3.47
N LYS A 22 -6.90 4.21 -3.34
CA LYS A 22 -5.52 4.00 -2.92
C LYS A 22 -4.85 3.03 -3.89
N LEU A 23 -3.60 3.27 -4.19
CA LEU A 23 -2.77 2.39 -5.00
C LEU A 23 -1.48 2.08 -4.23
N ILE A 24 -1.15 0.80 -4.16
CA ILE A 24 0.15 0.34 -3.67
C ILE A 24 0.89 -0.27 -4.84
N CYS A 25 2.12 0.21 -5.05
CA CYS A 25 3.07 -0.32 -6.02
C CYS A 25 4.35 -0.67 -5.26
N TYR A 26 4.69 -1.95 -5.23
CA TYR A 26 5.89 -2.45 -4.57
C TYR A 26 6.76 -3.17 -5.60
N THR A 27 8.00 -2.72 -5.75
CA THR A 27 8.97 -3.33 -6.69
C THR A 27 10.16 -3.89 -5.91
N THR A 28 10.53 -5.12 -6.23
CA THR A 28 11.73 -5.77 -5.70
C THR A 28 12.58 -6.35 -6.83
N ALA A 29 13.90 -6.27 -6.68
CA ALA A 29 14.86 -6.90 -7.56
C ALA A 29 15.25 -8.32 -7.12
N ASP A 30 14.78 -8.77 -5.95
CA ASP A 30 15.12 -10.09 -5.40
C ASP A 30 14.39 -11.23 -6.11
N VAL A 31 13.24 -10.92 -6.70
CA VAL A 31 12.40 -11.88 -7.42
C VAL A 31 12.45 -11.54 -8.92
N LYS A 32 12.97 -12.46 -9.71
CA LYS A 32 13.14 -12.32 -11.16
C LYS A 32 12.66 -13.58 -11.85
N ALA A 33 12.28 -13.45 -13.12
CA ALA A 33 12.00 -14.59 -13.98
C ALA A 33 12.90 -14.58 -15.21
N SER A 34 12.99 -15.71 -15.90
CA SER A 34 13.69 -15.81 -17.18
C SER A 34 13.00 -15.03 -18.30
N GLU A 35 11.69 -14.90 -18.19
CA GLU A 35 10.84 -14.23 -19.19
C GLU A 35 9.81 -13.33 -18.50
N LYS A 36 9.34 -12.32 -19.23
CA LYS A 36 8.25 -11.46 -18.73
C LYS A 36 6.97 -12.25 -18.57
N ALA A 37 6.36 -12.10 -17.43
CA ALA A 37 5.09 -12.73 -17.12
C ALA A 37 4.24 -11.85 -16.22
N SER A 38 2.92 -12.01 -16.28
CA SER A 38 2.04 -11.32 -15.35
C SER A 38 0.79 -12.13 -15.07
N PHE A 39 0.30 -12.04 -13.85
CA PHE A 39 -0.96 -12.62 -13.46
C PHE A 39 -1.64 -11.78 -12.37
N ILE A 40 -2.94 -11.99 -12.19
CA ILE A 40 -3.73 -11.29 -11.16
C ILE A 40 -4.21 -12.30 -10.13
N LEU A 41 -3.70 -12.16 -8.91
CA LEU A 41 -4.12 -12.96 -7.76
C LEU A 41 -5.35 -12.33 -7.10
N HIS A 42 -6.43 -13.08 -6.95
CA HIS A 42 -7.65 -12.58 -6.30
C HIS A 42 -7.41 -12.26 -4.81
N LYS A 43 -8.17 -11.30 -4.26
CA LYS A 43 -8.09 -10.85 -2.84
C LYS A 43 -8.20 -12.01 -1.85
N LYS A 44 -9.10 -12.97 -2.09
CA LYS A 44 -9.32 -14.10 -1.17
C LYS A 44 -8.07 -14.96 -0.97
N PRO A 45 -7.46 -15.57 -2.01
CA PRO A 45 -6.22 -16.30 -1.85
C PRO A 45 -5.07 -15.44 -1.30
N ALA A 46 -4.97 -14.16 -1.67
CA ALA A 46 -3.99 -13.26 -1.07
C ALA A 46 -4.15 -13.12 0.44
N SER A 47 -5.38 -13.03 0.94
CA SER A 47 -5.67 -12.99 2.37
C SER A 47 -5.35 -14.30 3.08
N ILE A 48 -5.60 -15.44 2.42
CA ILE A 48 -5.24 -16.76 2.94
C ILE A 48 -3.71 -16.87 3.05
N LEU A 49 -2.98 -16.57 1.98
CA LEU A 49 -1.52 -16.59 1.98
C LEU A 49 -0.94 -15.71 3.10
N LYS A 50 -1.46 -14.49 3.25
CA LYS A 50 -1.06 -13.58 4.34
C LYS A 50 -1.25 -14.21 5.73
N ALA A 51 -2.29 -15.01 5.92
CA ALA A 51 -2.61 -15.63 7.22
C ALA A 51 -1.76 -16.88 7.51
N ILE A 52 -1.38 -17.63 6.48
CA ILE A 52 -0.73 -18.96 6.66
C ILE A 52 0.77 -18.95 6.37
N ILE A 53 1.29 -17.97 5.61
CA ILE A 53 2.73 -17.79 5.46
C ILE A 53 3.27 -17.28 6.81
N GLY A 54 3.94 -18.17 7.55
CA GLY A 54 4.55 -17.84 8.82
C GLY A 54 5.71 -16.85 8.66
N LYS A 55 6.07 -16.17 9.74
CA LYS A 55 7.21 -15.25 9.76
C LYS A 55 8.54 -15.97 9.54
N ASP A 56 8.57 -17.27 9.80
CA ASP A 56 9.74 -18.14 9.68
C ASP A 56 9.89 -18.76 8.28
N ALA A 57 8.95 -18.50 7.37
CA ALA A 57 9.06 -18.94 5.99
C ALA A 57 10.09 -18.07 5.24
N GLU A 58 11.27 -18.61 5.04
CA GLU A 58 12.37 -17.92 4.34
C GLU A 58 12.06 -17.72 2.85
N THR A 59 11.37 -18.67 2.23
CA THR A 59 11.08 -18.66 0.80
C THR A 59 9.67 -19.15 0.49
N VAL A 60 9.10 -18.60 -0.57
CA VAL A 60 7.84 -19.06 -1.19
C VAL A 60 8.12 -19.33 -2.66
N GLU A 61 7.96 -20.56 -3.08
CA GLU A 61 8.02 -20.94 -4.50
C GLU A 61 6.68 -20.64 -5.17
N ILE A 62 6.70 -19.89 -6.27
CA ILE A 62 5.49 -19.51 -7.01
C ILE A 62 5.60 -20.08 -8.43
N SER A 63 4.65 -20.93 -8.80
CA SER A 63 4.44 -21.37 -10.16
C SER A 63 3.05 -20.99 -10.64
N PHE A 64 2.88 -20.70 -11.92
CA PHE A 64 1.61 -20.27 -12.47
C PHE A 64 1.45 -20.63 -13.95
N ASP A 65 0.23 -20.77 -14.36
CA ASP A 65 -0.19 -20.91 -15.75
C ASP A 65 -1.22 -19.81 -16.11
N SER A 66 -1.91 -19.95 -17.22
CA SER A 66 -2.92 -18.98 -17.67
C SER A 66 -4.18 -18.93 -16.78
N LYS A 67 -4.40 -19.89 -15.90
CA LYS A 67 -5.62 -20.05 -15.10
C LYS A 67 -5.38 -20.12 -13.60
N ASN A 68 -4.24 -20.68 -13.18
CA ASN A 68 -3.98 -21.00 -11.78
C ASN A 68 -2.59 -20.51 -11.37
N ALA A 69 -2.45 -20.23 -10.08
CA ALA A 69 -1.15 -20.08 -9.45
C ALA A 69 -1.05 -21.03 -8.25
N THR A 70 0.17 -21.51 -8.04
CA THR A 70 0.54 -22.41 -6.96
C THR A 70 1.61 -21.75 -6.10
N PHE A 71 1.39 -21.75 -4.81
CA PHE A 71 2.32 -21.22 -3.81
C PHE A 71 2.74 -22.36 -2.90
N LYS A 72 4.04 -22.64 -2.85
CA LYS A 72 4.62 -23.71 -2.02
C LYS A 72 5.59 -23.11 -1.02
N PHE A 73 5.42 -23.43 0.24
CA PHE A 73 6.29 -23.02 1.34
C PHE A 73 6.26 -24.06 2.46
N GLY A 74 7.42 -24.51 2.89
CA GLY A 74 7.53 -25.64 3.80
C GLY A 74 6.81 -26.89 3.26
N GLN A 75 5.89 -27.43 4.03
CA GLN A 75 5.03 -28.56 3.62
C GLN A 75 3.65 -28.12 3.09
N THR A 76 3.43 -26.82 2.97
CA THR A 76 2.13 -26.27 2.55
C THR A 76 2.13 -25.99 1.05
N LEU A 77 1.05 -26.38 0.40
CA LEU A 77 0.77 -26.10 -1.00
C LEU A 77 -0.59 -25.40 -1.11
N VAL A 78 -0.60 -24.22 -1.71
CA VAL A 78 -1.83 -23.45 -1.99
C VAL A 78 -2.00 -23.32 -3.48
N ILE A 79 -3.07 -23.84 -4.02
CA ILE A 79 -3.45 -23.70 -5.42
C ILE A 79 -4.66 -22.78 -5.50
N CYS A 80 -4.60 -21.77 -6.36
CA CYS A 80 -5.68 -20.82 -6.52
C CYS A 80 -5.91 -20.46 -7.98
N ARG A 81 -7.16 -20.18 -8.31
CA ARG A 81 -7.54 -19.68 -9.63
C ARG A 81 -7.20 -18.20 -9.76
N LEU A 82 -6.64 -17.84 -10.89
CA LEU A 82 -6.29 -16.46 -11.23
C LEU A 82 -7.50 -15.68 -11.74
N VAL A 83 -7.45 -14.36 -11.61
CA VAL A 83 -8.44 -13.46 -12.23
C VAL A 83 -8.12 -13.33 -13.71
N VAL A 84 -9.08 -13.69 -14.55
CA VAL A 84 -8.96 -13.52 -16.00
C VAL A 84 -9.25 -12.07 -16.36
N GLY A 85 -8.38 -11.46 -17.15
CA GLY A 85 -8.54 -10.10 -17.64
C GLY A 85 -7.24 -9.29 -17.60
N LYS A 86 -7.31 -8.07 -18.14
CA LYS A 86 -6.19 -7.14 -18.17
C LYS A 86 -6.23 -6.23 -16.95
N TYR A 87 -5.14 -6.12 -16.22
CA TYR A 87 -5.03 -5.15 -15.14
C TYR A 87 -5.05 -3.72 -15.70
N PRO A 88 -5.69 -2.75 -15.02
CA PRO A 88 -5.65 -1.36 -15.45
C PRO A 88 -4.22 -0.82 -15.58
N LYS A 89 -4.02 0.17 -16.43
CA LYS A 89 -2.73 0.84 -16.60
C LYS A 89 -2.40 1.67 -15.36
N TYR A 90 -1.93 1.01 -14.31
CA TYR A 90 -1.68 1.62 -13.01
C TYR A 90 -0.63 2.73 -13.05
N ARG A 91 0.32 2.66 -14.00
CA ARG A 91 1.37 3.66 -14.15
C ARG A 91 0.83 5.03 -14.54
N ASP A 92 -0.30 5.06 -15.26
CA ASP A 92 -0.92 6.30 -15.76
C ASP A 92 -1.60 7.11 -14.64
N VAL A 93 -1.90 6.46 -13.51
CA VAL A 93 -2.53 7.11 -12.35
C VAL A 93 -1.54 7.48 -11.25
N ILE A 94 -0.28 7.10 -11.38
CA ILE A 94 0.78 7.50 -10.44
C ILE A 94 1.21 8.92 -10.78
N PRO A 95 1.02 9.91 -9.87
CA PRO A 95 1.42 11.28 -10.13
C PRO A 95 2.92 11.37 -10.45
N GLN A 96 3.23 12.11 -11.50
CA GLN A 96 4.59 12.46 -11.89
C GLN A 96 4.82 13.93 -11.56
N ASN A 97 6.06 14.35 -11.39
CA ASN A 97 6.43 15.75 -11.19
C ASN A 97 5.78 16.39 -9.94
N ASN A 98 5.77 15.68 -8.83
CA ASN A 98 5.34 16.25 -7.55
C ASN A 98 6.38 17.28 -7.08
N SER A 99 5.97 18.56 -6.98
CA SER A 99 6.80 19.66 -6.47
C SER A 99 6.87 19.69 -4.95
N ASN A 100 5.82 19.24 -4.28
CA ASN A 100 5.71 19.26 -2.83
C ASN A 100 6.22 17.94 -2.23
N ILE A 101 7.34 18.00 -1.52
CA ILE A 101 7.98 16.80 -0.95
C ILE A 101 8.09 16.94 0.56
N LEU A 102 7.41 16.03 1.28
CA LEU A 102 7.50 15.91 2.73
C LEU A 102 8.38 14.71 3.11
N ARG A 103 9.42 14.97 3.91
CA ARG A 103 10.24 13.93 4.56
C ARG A 103 10.03 13.98 6.06
N ILE A 104 9.60 12.87 6.64
CA ILE A 104 9.19 12.80 8.02
C ILE A 104 9.50 11.42 8.62
N ASN A 105 9.73 11.37 9.93
CA ASN A 105 9.91 10.10 10.63
C ASN A 105 8.61 9.29 10.61
N ARG A 106 8.64 8.11 9.99
CA ARG A 106 7.48 7.23 9.81
C ARG A 106 6.82 6.81 11.12
N VAL A 107 7.62 6.50 12.15
CA VAL A 107 7.09 6.00 13.43
C VAL A 107 6.39 7.13 14.19
N GLN A 108 7.00 8.32 14.22
CA GLN A 108 6.42 9.49 14.84
C GLN A 108 5.10 9.87 14.14
N MET A 109 5.10 9.99 12.81
CA MET A 109 3.90 10.30 12.04
C MET A 109 2.78 9.29 12.29
N LEU A 110 3.08 7.98 12.24
CA LEU A 110 2.10 6.94 12.49
C LEU A 110 1.47 7.06 13.89
N ASN A 111 2.28 7.32 14.90
CA ASN A 111 1.80 7.44 16.28
C ASN A 111 0.97 8.71 16.47
N THR A 112 1.39 9.84 15.89
CA THR A 112 0.62 11.09 15.92
C THR A 112 -0.72 10.94 15.22
N VAL A 113 -0.75 10.36 14.02
CA VAL A 113 -2.01 10.09 13.30
C VAL A 113 -2.93 9.20 14.14
N LYS A 114 -2.42 8.15 14.79
CA LYS A 114 -3.22 7.29 15.66
C LYS A 114 -3.84 8.05 16.84
N ARG A 115 -3.09 8.94 17.50
CA ARG A 115 -3.60 9.72 18.64
C ARG A 115 -4.65 10.73 18.19
N VAL A 116 -4.34 11.51 17.17
CA VAL A 116 -5.23 12.56 16.66
C VAL A 116 -6.52 11.96 16.07
N SER A 117 -6.44 10.80 15.40
CA SER A 117 -7.60 10.14 14.78
C SER A 117 -8.67 9.69 15.77
N VAL A 118 -8.36 9.60 17.06
CA VAL A 118 -9.38 9.32 18.11
C VAL A 118 -10.46 10.40 18.14
N CYS A 119 -10.09 11.65 17.85
CA CYS A 119 -10.99 12.80 17.81
C CYS A 119 -11.59 13.06 16.42
N SER A 120 -11.37 12.20 15.43
CA SER A 120 -11.96 12.34 14.11
C SER A 120 -13.42 11.90 14.09
N ASN A 121 -14.22 12.54 13.24
CA ASN A 121 -15.60 12.12 12.99
C ASN A 121 -15.62 10.67 12.47
N LYS A 122 -16.43 9.81 13.08
CA LYS A 122 -16.45 8.36 12.81
C LYS A 122 -16.99 7.98 11.43
N ALA A 123 -17.78 8.84 10.81
CA ALA A 123 -18.31 8.58 9.47
C ALA A 123 -17.30 8.94 8.38
N SER A 124 -16.61 10.07 8.50
CA SER A 124 -15.68 10.57 7.50
C SER A 124 -14.23 10.16 7.73
N ASN A 125 -13.82 9.96 9.00
CA ASN A 125 -12.45 9.71 9.42
C ASN A 125 -11.44 10.76 8.90
N HIS A 126 -11.88 12.02 8.76
CA HIS A 126 -11.04 13.08 8.23
C HIS A 126 -9.95 13.47 9.23
N ILE A 127 -8.73 13.59 8.70
CA ILE A 127 -7.58 14.16 9.39
C ILE A 127 -7.00 15.24 8.47
N LYS A 128 -6.75 16.41 9.02
CA LYS A 128 -6.18 17.55 8.32
C LYS A 128 -4.67 17.61 8.54
N PHE A 129 -3.95 17.90 7.49
CA PHE A 129 -2.51 18.12 7.47
C PHE A 129 -2.24 19.57 7.05
N ASP A 130 -1.71 20.36 7.96
CA ASP A 130 -1.24 21.71 7.66
C ASP A 130 0.30 21.68 7.58
N LEU A 131 0.82 21.85 6.36
CA LEU A 131 2.23 21.76 6.02
C LEU A 131 2.81 23.17 5.86
N LYS A 132 3.89 23.43 6.59
CA LYS A 132 4.72 24.63 6.44
C LYS A 132 6.19 24.23 6.44
N SER A 133 7.04 25.13 5.99
CA SER A 133 8.48 24.90 6.07
C SER A 133 8.89 24.51 7.49
N GLY A 134 9.49 23.34 7.64
CA GLY A 134 9.98 22.80 8.90
C GLY A 134 8.94 22.18 9.85
N SER A 135 7.63 22.32 9.60
CA SER A 135 6.61 21.83 10.52
C SER A 135 5.38 21.24 9.83
N LEU A 136 4.85 20.18 10.43
CA LEU A 136 3.57 19.57 10.07
C LEU A 136 2.65 19.60 11.29
N MET A 137 1.50 20.26 11.17
CA MET A 137 0.42 20.14 12.13
C MET A 137 -0.61 19.12 11.61
N ILE A 138 -0.92 18.14 12.44
CA ILE A 138 -1.95 17.13 12.17
C ILE A 138 -3.11 17.40 13.11
N SER A 139 -4.31 17.54 12.58
CA SER A 139 -5.50 17.83 13.36
C SER A 139 -6.71 16.99 12.95
N ALA A 140 -7.61 16.76 13.88
CA ALA A 140 -8.91 16.14 13.65
C ALA A 140 -9.95 16.74 14.57
N GLN A 141 -11.21 16.73 14.14
CA GLN A 141 -12.33 17.20 14.94
C GLN A 141 -13.60 16.43 14.64
N ASP A 142 -14.45 16.32 15.64
CA ASP A 142 -15.83 15.88 15.48
C ASP A 142 -16.77 16.94 16.12
N LEU A 143 -17.42 17.71 15.26
CA LEU A 143 -18.31 18.80 15.69
C LEU A 143 -19.55 18.27 16.42
N GLY A 144 -20.00 17.05 16.09
CA GLY A 144 -21.16 16.42 16.73
C GLY A 144 -20.92 16.10 18.20
N PHE A 145 -19.68 15.81 18.57
CA PHE A 145 -19.28 15.53 19.96
C PHE A 145 -18.45 16.65 20.60
N SER A 146 -18.24 17.75 19.89
CA SER A 146 -17.45 18.90 20.36
C SER A 146 -16.03 18.50 20.82
N ILE A 147 -15.42 17.55 20.13
CA ILE A 147 -14.06 17.10 20.40
C ILE A 147 -13.11 17.50 19.26
N ALA A 148 -11.89 17.88 19.62
CA ALA A 148 -10.83 18.18 18.66
C ALA A 148 -9.47 17.81 19.26
N ALA A 149 -8.54 17.45 18.39
CA ALA A 149 -7.14 17.24 18.75
C ALA A 149 -6.23 17.78 17.66
N HIS A 150 -5.06 18.26 18.06
CA HIS A 150 -4.00 18.61 17.15
C HIS A 150 -2.63 18.30 17.75
N GLU A 151 -1.69 17.95 16.92
CA GLU A 151 -0.29 17.77 17.28
C GLU A 151 0.60 18.36 16.18
N THR A 152 1.71 18.97 16.59
CA THR A 152 2.72 19.52 15.67
C THR A 152 4.00 18.69 15.77
N MET A 153 4.61 18.43 14.63
CA MET A 153 5.85 17.67 14.55
C MET A 153 6.83 18.34 13.57
N GLN A 154 8.12 18.17 13.83
CA GLN A 154 9.17 18.64 12.94
C GLN A 154 9.27 17.75 11.70
N CYS A 155 9.45 18.38 10.55
CA CYS A 155 9.59 17.68 9.28
C CYS A 155 10.55 18.44 8.35
N GLN A 156 10.98 17.79 7.28
CA GLN A 156 11.58 18.46 6.14
C GLN A 156 10.52 18.55 5.05
N TYR A 157 10.08 19.75 4.76
CA TYR A 157 9.10 20.02 3.73
C TYR A 157 9.67 20.99 2.70
N ASP A 158 9.61 20.57 1.44
CA ASP A 158 10.04 21.31 0.28
C ASP A 158 8.81 21.49 -0.63
N GLY A 159 8.30 22.71 -0.69
CA GLY A 159 7.09 23.08 -1.40
C GLY A 159 6.37 24.28 -0.80
N ASP A 160 5.27 24.66 -1.40
CA ASP A 160 4.40 25.74 -0.92
C ASP A 160 3.60 25.31 0.32
N ASP A 161 3.24 26.28 1.16
CA ASP A 161 2.36 26.04 2.31
C ASP A 161 1.07 25.35 1.84
N LEU A 162 0.71 24.24 2.47
CA LEU A 162 -0.39 23.38 2.05
C LEU A 162 -1.28 22.98 3.23
N THR A 163 -2.60 23.01 3.01
CA THR A 163 -3.62 22.59 3.99
C THR A 163 -4.57 21.59 3.36
#